data_b30e70fc9b51872622e273a09599d59a
#
_entry.id   b30e70fc9b51872622e273a09599d59a
#
_cell.length_a   1.000
_cell.length_b   1.000
_cell.length_c   1.000
_cell.angle_alpha   90.00
_cell.angle_beta   90.00
_cell.angle_gamma   90.00
#
_symmetry.space_group_name_H-M   'P 1'
#
loop_
_entity.id
_entity.type
_entity.pdbx_description
1 polymer ?
#
loop_
_entity_poly.entity_id
_entity_poly.type
_entity_poly.pdbx_seq_one_letter_code
_entity_poly.pdbx_strand_id
1 'polypeptide(L)'
;MSYTQKTFNDTGEFKAGGIKVENYGGKSYGEIGLKKAFEVSSNFAFCTLGYELGAENVKNTAESFGVNKDINTDIPVSKSRIDYKKMTNEDAALVSIGQGQLLMTPLHVAMVGSTIANGGKMMKPYLVNSVTTSSGQTLSNAKQEQLYQAISPDCAAYVKELMVSTVKQGTGTKATISGVTVAGKTGTAENETSKDHAWFV
;
A
#
# COMPACT_ATOMS: atom_id res chain seq x y z
N MET A 1 9.10 10.77 -18.90
CA MET A 1 8.40 9.52 -19.28
C MET A 1 7.38 9.21 -18.20
N SER A 2 6.13 8.94 -18.51
CA SER A 2 5.14 8.58 -17.49
C SER A 2 5.41 7.15 -17.01
N TYR A 3 5.49 6.92 -15.69
CA TYR A 3 5.69 5.57 -15.12
C TYR A 3 4.57 4.60 -15.51
N THR A 4 3.39 5.08 -15.90
CA THR A 4 2.28 4.24 -16.36
C THR A 4 2.57 3.51 -17.66
N GLN A 5 3.54 3.99 -18.45
CA GLN A 5 3.98 3.40 -19.72
C GLN A 5 5.31 2.63 -19.59
N LYS A 6 5.84 2.54 -18.36
CA LYS A 6 7.11 1.84 -18.12
C LYS A 6 6.94 0.34 -18.34
N THR A 7 7.92 -0.26 -19.04
CA THR A 7 8.08 -1.71 -19.17
C THR A 7 9.29 -2.18 -18.34
N PHE A 8 9.25 -3.42 -17.92
CA PHE A 8 10.29 -4.10 -17.14
C PHE A 8 10.66 -5.39 -17.86
N ASN A 9 11.95 -5.66 -17.98
CA ASN A 9 12.43 -6.98 -18.39
C ASN A 9 12.62 -7.82 -17.12
N ASP A 10 11.51 -8.39 -16.62
CA ASP A 10 11.47 -9.12 -15.36
C ASP A 10 12.16 -10.47 -15.49
N THR A 11 13.36 -10.56 -14.94
CA THR A 11 14.20 -11.78 -14.92
C THR A 11 13.91 -12.68 -13.72
N GLY A 12 12.96 -12.30 -12.84
CA GLY A 12 12.62 -13.05 -11.63
C GLY A 12 13.41 -12.65 -10.40
N GLU A 13 14.48 -11.88 -10.55
CA GLU A 13 15.39 -11.51 -9.46
C GLU A 13 15.91 -10.07 -9.63
N PHE A 14 15.69 -9.25 -8.60
CA PHE A 14 16.28 -7.91 -8.48
C PHE A 14 17.57 -7.96 -7.67
N LYS A 15 18.62 -7.28 -8.15
CA LYS A 15 19.90 -7.12 -7.46
C LYS A 15 20.40 -5.69 -7.55
N ALA A 16 20.71 -5.09 -6.43
CA ALA A 16 21.41 -3.80 -6.34
C ALA A 16 22.06 -3.63 -4.98
N GLY A 17 23.21 -2.99 -4.89
CA GLY A 17 23.84 -2.58 -3.62
C GLY A 17 24.04 -3.69 -2.57
N GLY A 18 24.13 -4.96 -3.01
CA GLY A 18 24.27 -6.10 -2.10
C GLY A 18 22.95 -6.74 -1.65
N ILE A 19 21.80 -6.14 -1.99
CA ILE A 19 20.51 -6.79 -1.78
C ILE A 19 20.12 -7.68 -2.97
N LYS A 20 19.40 -8.76 -2.67
CA LYS A 20 18.85 -9.72 -3.61
C LYS A 20 17.40 -9.99 -3.22
N VAL A 21 16.47 -9.81 -4.17
CA VAL A 21 15.04 -10.05 -3.97
C VAL A 21 14.50 -10.86 -5.15
N GLU A 22 13.84 -11.96 -4.85
CA GLU A 22 13.24 -12.83 -5.88
C GLU A 22 11.72 -12.60 -5.96
N ASN A 23 11.17 -12.83 -7.14
CA ASN A 23 9.73 -12.98 -7.29
C ASN A 23 9.27 -14.26 -6.58
N TYR A 24 8.02 -14.32 -6.17
CA TYR A 24 7.46 -15.50 -5.52
C TYR A 24 7.68 -16.76 -6.37
N GLY A 25 8.34 -17.74 -5.78
CA GLY A 25 8.70 -18.98 -6.46
C GLY A 25 9.74 -18.82 -7.56
N GLY A 26 10.55 -17.75 -7.55
CA GLY A 26 11.62 -17.49 -8.51
C GLY A 26 11.12 -17.24 -9.95
N LYS A 27 9.83 -16.87 -10.13
CA LYS A 27 9.23 -16.71 -11.46
C LYS A 27 9.77 -15.50 -12.20
N SER A 28 10.19 -15.69 -13.46
CA SER A 28 10.47 -14.62 -14.42
C SER A 28 9.22 -14.37 -15.28
N TYR A 29 8.91 -13.10 -15.51
CA TYR A 29 7.74 -12.70 -16.30
C TYR A 29 8.12 -12.12 -17.67
N GLY A 30 9.44 -11.95 -17.96
CA GLY A 30 9.91 -11.34 -19.20
C GLY A 30 9.55 -9.87 -19.31
N GLU A 31 9.24 -9.41 -20.52
CA GLU A 31 8.84 -8.02 -20.74
C GLU A 31 7.39 -7.79 -20.32
N ILE A 32 7.20 -7.01 -19.26
CA ILE A 32 5.89 -6.69 -18.71
C ILE A 32 5.75 -5.19 -18.42
N GLY A 33 4.53 -4.65 -18.63
CA GLY A 33 4.18 -3.29 -18.22
C GLY A 33 3.78 -3.21 -16.75
N LEU A 34 3.64 -1.99 -16.21
CA LEU A 34 3.29 -1.74 -14.81
C LEU A 34 2.00 -2.44 -14.37
N LYS A 35 0.96 -2.47 -15.23
CA LYS A 35 -0.29 -3.16 -14.92
C LYS A 35 -0.06 -4.65 -14.66
N LYS A 36 0.65 -5.33 -15.56
CA LYS A 36 0.96 -6.75 -15.40
C LYS A 36 1.84 -7.00 -14.18
N ALA A 37 2.84 -6.17 -13.95
CA ALA A 37 3.69 -6.25 -12.76
C ALA A 37 2.88 -6.16 -11.45
N PHE A 38 1.86 -5.28 -11.41
CA PHE A 38 0.98 -5.14 -10.25
C PHE A 38 0.07 -6.37 -10.07
N GLU A 39 -0.53 -6.89 -11.16
CA GLU A 39 -1.39 -8.09 -11.16
C GLU A 39 -0.70 -9.33 -10.62
N VAL A 40 0.56 -9.55 -11.05
CA VAL A 40 1.34 -10.72 -10.64
C VAL A 40 2.16 -10.50 -9.37
N SER A 41 2.10 -9.26 -8.82
CA SER A 41 2.88 -8.86 -7.64
C SER A 41 4.39 -9.07 -7.84
N SER A 42 4.95 -8.56 -8.97
CA SER A 42 6.36 -8.69 -9.30
C SER A 42 7.23 -7.90 -8.31
N ASN A 43 7.98 -8.59 -7.48
CA ASN A 43 8.99 -7.96 -6.62
C ASN A 43 10.07 -7.28 -7.45
N PHE A 44 10.50 -7.91 -8.56
CA PHE A 44 11.48 -7.34 -9.48
C PHE A 44 11.08 -5.94 -9.94
N ALA A 45 9.85 -5.80 -10.45
CA ALA A 45 9.38 -4.53 -11.01
C ALA A 45 9.26 -3.43 -9.95
N PHE A 46 8.72 -3.76 -8.76
CA PHE A 46 8.53 -2.77 -7.70
C PHE A 46 9.84 -2.44 -6.97
N CYS A 47 10.77 -3.38 -6.79
CA CYS A 47 12.12 -3.07 -6.32
C CYS A 47 12.85 -2.15 -7.32
N THR A 48 12.74 -2.42 -8.62
CA THR A 48 13.32 -1.56 -9.66
C THR A 48 12.76 -0.15 -9.58
N LEU A 49 11.42 -0.01 -9.47
CA LEU A 49 10.79 1.30 -9.32
C LEU A 49 11.25 2.04 -8.06
N GLY A 50 11.26 1.36 -6.92
CA GLY A 50 11.69 1.96 -5.65
C GLY A 50 13.14 2.42 -5.70
N TYR A 51 14.02 1.60 -6.27
CA TYR A 51 15.43 1.93 -6.45
C TYR A 51 15.64 3.15 -7.34
N GLU A 52 14.95 3.21 -8.49
CA GLU A 52 15.02 4.33 -9.45
C GLU A 52 14.41 5.62 -8.90
N LEU A 53 13.30 5.54 -8.18
CA LEU A 53 12.67 6.68 -7.51
C LEU A 53 13.57 7.25 -6.42
N GLY A 54 14.33 6.39 -5.76
CA GLY A 54 15.25 6.73 -4.70
C GLY A 54 14.59 6.98 -3.35
N ALA A 55 15.41 6.96 -2.31
CA ALA A 55 14.98 7.03 -0.91
C ALA A 55 14.10 8.24 -0.59
N GLU A 56 14.44 9.42 -1.12
CA GLU A 56 13.69 10.65 -0.83
C GLU A 56 12.27 10.61 -1.36
N ASN A 57 12.05 10.17 -2.60
CA ASN A 57 10.71 10.12 -3.19
C ASN A 57 9.84 9.03 -2.54
N VAL A 58 10.41 7.87 -2.21
CA VAL A 58 9.70 6.81 -1.50
C VAL A 58 9.32 7.28 -0.09
N LYS A 59 10.24 7.95 0.62
CA LYS A 59 9.97 8.59 1.91
C LYS A 59 8.82 9.59 1.81
N ASN A 60 8.91 10.56 0.89
CA ASN A 60 7.92 11.61 0.72
C ASN A 60 6.54 11.02 0.41
N THR A 61 6.49 9.95 -0.38
CA THR A 61 5.24 9.22 -0.66
C THR A 61 4.70 8.56 0.61
N ALA A 62 5.52 7.87 1.38
CA ALA A 62 5.10 7.25 2.63
C ALA A 62 4.58 8.29 3.64
N GLU A 63 5.25 9.44 3.76
CA GLU A 63 4.82 10.55 4.62
C GLU A 63 3.51 11.20 4.15
N SER A 64 3.24 11.24 2.84
CA SER A 64 1.97 11.74 2.32
C SER A 64 0.79 10.84 2.72
N PHE A 65 1.03 9.54 2.91
CA PHE A 65 0.07 8.60 3.48
C PHE A 65 0.07 8.55 5.01
N GLY A 66 0.83 9.40 5.69
CA GLY A 66 0.82 9.52 7.15
C GLY A 66 1.72 8.53 7.89
N VAL A 67 2.64 7.84 7.21
CA VAL A 67 3.66 7.02 7.90
C VAL A 67 4.52 7.91 8.79
N ASN A 68 4.90 7.42 9.96
CA ASN A 68 5.57 8.17 11.04
C ASN A 68 4.73 9.26 11.72
N LYS A 69 3.45 9.46 11.33
CA LYS A 69 2.55 10.38 12.00
C LYS A 69 1.63 9.63 12.97
N ASP A 70 1.23 10.30 14.04
CA ASP A 70 0.24 9.74 14.95
C ASP A 70 -1.14 9.75 14.30
N ILE A 71 -1.88 8.65 14.47
CA ILE A 71 -3.27 8.53 14.05
C ILE A 71 -4.13 8.89 15.24
N ASN A 72 -4.74 10.07 15.21
CA ASN A 72 -5.61 10.52 16.28
C ASN A 72 -7.01 9.90 16.12
N THR A 73 -7.33 8.92 16.95
CA THR A 73 -8.60 8.19 16.96
C THR A 73 -9.22 8.19 18.36
N ASP A 74 -10.43 7.62 18.49
CA ASP A 74 -11.15 7.49 19.77
C ASP A 74 -10.47 6.55 20.77
N ILE A 75 -9.55 5.72 20.31
CA ILE A 75 -8.75 4.79 21.14
C ILE A 75 -7.27 4.94 20.78
N PRO A 76 -6.35 4.62 21.71
CA PRO A 76 -4.92 4.57 21.40
C PRO A 76 -4.61 3.53 20.34
N VAL A 77 -3.85 3.92 19.31
CA VAL A 77 -3.39 3.03 18.24
C VAL A 77 -1.89 3.16 18.04
N SER A 78 -1.26 2.06 17.62
CA SER A 78 0.16 2.08 17.28
C SER A 78 0.38 2.84 15.97
N LYS A 79 1.53 3.50 15.88
CA LYS A 79 1.99 4.24 14.71
C LYS A 79 2.65 3.29 13.71
N SER A 80 2.30 3.41 12.44
CA SER A 80 3.09 2.86 11.34
C SER A 80 4.39 3.66 11.20
N ARG A 81 5.49 2.99 10.95
CA ARG A 81 6.80 3.64 10.99
C ARG A 81 7.78 3.08 9.98
N ILE A 82 8.73 3.91 9.61
CA ILE A 82 9.92 3.59 8.86
C ILE A 82 11.07 4.48 9.36
N ASP A 83 12.27 3.95 9.47
CA ASP A 83 13.45 4.76 9.81
C ASP A 83 14.03 5.35 8.53
N TYR A 84 13.95 6.68 8.39
CA TYR A 84 14.48 7.40 7.23
C TYR A 84 15.89 7.95 7.43
N LYS A 85 16.47 7.88 8.63
CA LYS A 85 17.72 8.61 8.96
C LYS A 85 18.90 8.22 8.07
N LYS A 86 18.91 6.98 7.58
CA LYS A 86 19.98 6.43 6.73
C LYS A 86 19.42 5.62 5.55
N MET A 87 18.19 5.93 5.12
CA MET A 87 17.54 5.21 4.04
C MET A 87 18.32 5.36 2.73
N THR A 88 18.77 4.25 2.18
CA THR A 88 19.45 4.15 0.88
C THR A 88 18.46 3.86 -0.24
N ASN A 89 18.92 3.83 -1.50
CA ASN A 89 18.06 3.41 -2.61
C ASN A 89 17.72 1.91 -2.55
N GLU A 90 18.60 1.11 -1.96
CA GLU A 90 18.35 -0.31 -1.66
C GLU A 90 17.21 -0.47 -0.64
N ASP A 91 17.21 0.35 0.41
CA ASP A 91 16.12 0.37 1.37
C ASP A 91 14.81 0.82 0.70
N ALA A 92 14.86 1.79 -0.21
CA ALA A 92 13.70 2.22 -0.98
C ALA A 92 13.13 1.10 -1.85
N ALA A 93 13.99 0.27 -2.45
CA ALA A 93 13.55 -0.91 -3.18
C ALA A 93 12.80 -1.90 -2.28
N LEU A 94 13.34 -2.20 -1.10
CA LEU A 94 12.70 -3.10 -0.12
C LEU A 94 11.37 -2.55 0.38
N VAL A 95 11.33 -1.26 0.74
CA VAL A 95 10.11 -0.58 1.20
C VAL A 95 9.02 -0.60 0.13
N SER A 96 9.40 -0.49 -1.15
CA SER A 96 8.45 -0.50 -2.27
C SER A 96 7.73 -1.83 -2.50
N ILE A 97 8.21 -2.90 -1.85
CA ILE A 97 7.55 -4.20 -1.80
C ILE A 97 6.99 -4.52 -0.41
N GLY A 98 7.01 -3.56 0.51
CA GLY A 98 6.51 -3.73 1.88
C GLY A 98 7.45 -4.48 2.82
N GLN A 99 8.75 -4.50 2.51
CA GLN A 99 9.79 -5.17 3.29
C GLN A 99 10.77 -4.17 3.92
N GLY A 100 11.84 -4.69 4.53
CA GLY A 100 12.87 -3.87 5.18
C GLY A 100 12.38 -3.25 6.48
N GLN A 101 12.61 -1.95 6.66
CA GLN A 101 12.31 -1.23 7.91
C GLN A 101 10.87 -0.72 8.00
N LEU A 102 10.00 -0.99 7.02
CA LEU A 102 8.60 -0.56 7.03
C LEU A 102 7.76 -1.43 7.98
N LEU A 103 7.14 -0.80 8.96
CA LEU A 103 6.18 -1.43 9.87
C LEU A 103 4.83 -0.74 9.74
N MET A 104 3.82 -1.48 9.27
CA MET A 104 2.46 -0.98 9.08
C MET A 104 1.48 -1.64 10.05
N THR A 105 0.59 -0.84 10.61
CA THR A 105 -0.54 -1.39 11.38
C THR A 105 -1.70 -1.75 10.46
N PRO A 106 -2.53 -2.75 10.80
CA PRO A 106 -3.72 -3.11 10.01
C PRO A 106 -4.66 -1.93 9.79
N LEU A 107 -4.86 -1.09 10.80
CA LEU A 107 -5.66 0.13 10.69
C LEU A 107 -5.10 1.06 9.60
N HIS A 108 -3.79 1.29 9.60
CA HIS A 108 -3.18 2.20 8.63
C HIS A 108 -3.25 1.64 7.20
N VAL A 109 -3.07 0.32 7.03
CA VAL A 109 -3.26 -0.33 5.72
C VAL A 109 -4.70 -0.17 5.23
N ALA A 110 -5.69 -0.32 6.11
CA ALA A 110 -7.10 -0.05 5.78
C ALA A 110 -7.34 1.43 5.39
N MET A 111 -6.68 2.38 6.09
CA MET A 111 -6.73 3.81 5.74
C MET A 111 -6.10 4.08 4.36
N VAL A 112 -5.00 3.41 4.00
CA VAL A 112 -4.39 3.51 2.66
C VAL A 112 -5.36 3.03 1.59
N GLY A 113 -5.98 1.85 1.77
CA GLY A 113 -7.01 1.32 0.86
C GLY A 113 -8.20 2.28 0.72
N SER A 114 -8.71 2.80 1.84
CA SER A 114 -9.78 3.80 1.86
C SER A 114 -9.39 5.09 1.14
N THR A 115 -8.13 5.53 1.27
CA THR A 115 -7.60 6.70 0.59
C THR A 115 -7.63 6.54 -0.93
N ILE A 116 -7.23 5.38 -1.44
CA ILE A 116 -7.29 5.04 -2.88
C ILE A 116 -8.75 5.05 -3.35
N ALA A 117 -9.66 4.43 -2.59
CA ALA A 117 -11.09 4.40 -2.91
C ALA A 117 -11.73 5.80 -2.92
N ASN A 118 -11.22 6.72 -2.07
CA ASN A 118 -11.73 8.08 -1.86
C ASN A 118 -10.98 9.17 -2.68
N GLY A 119 -10.46 8.83 -3.85
CA GLY A 119 -9.80 9.80 -4.74
C GLY A 119 -8.55 10.43 -4.15
N GLY A 120 -7.79 9.67 -3.36
CA GLY A 120 -6.53 10.10 -2.74
C GLY A 120 -6.67 10.89 -1.44
N LYS A 121 -7.88 11.06 -0.92
CA LYS A 121 -8.17 11.76 0.34
C LYS A 121 -8.16 10.78 1.51
N MET A 122 -7.22 10.96 2.44
CA MET A 122 -7.18 10.19 3.68
C MET A 122 -8.06 10.86 4.73
N MET A 123 -9.02 10.09 5.26
CA MET A 123 -9.94 10.56 6.29
C MET A 123 -9.49 10.07 7.66
N LYS A 124 -9.80 10.87 8.70
CA LYS A 124 -9.61 10.49 10.09
C LYS A 124 -10.55 9.32 10.43
N PRO A 125 -10.02 8.20 10.95
CA PRO A 125 -10.86 7.12 11.41
C PRO A 125 -11.53 7.47 12.74
N TYR A 126 -12.75 7.00 12.96
CA TYR A 126 -13.49 7.11 14.22
C TYR A 126 -14.28 5.83 14.49
N LEU A 127 -14.52 5.52 15.75
CA LEU A 127 -15.33 4.39 16.21
C LEU A 127 -16.67 4.86 16.78
N VAL A 128 -16.67 6.00 17.46
CA VAL A 128 -17.88 6.58 18.06
C VAL A 128 -18.58 7.45 17.03
N ASN A 129 -19.68 6.94 16.46
CA ASN A 129 -20.47 7.69 15.48
C ASN A 129 -21.34 8.76 16.13
N SER A 130 -21.95 8.47 17.28
CA SER A 130 -22.76 9.42 18.03
C SER A 130 -22.80 9.10 19.51
N VAL A 131 -23.03 10.13 20.31
CA VAL A 131 -23.33 10.00 21.75
C VAL A 131 -24.73 10.52 21.99
N THR A 132 -25.56 9.71 22.64
CA THR A 132 -26.95 10.05 22.96
C THR A 132 -27.23 9.89 24.47
N THR A 133 -28.22 10.62 24.98
CA THR A 133 -28.75 10.43 26.32
C THR A 133 -29.56 9.12 26.40
N SER A 134 -29.91 8.68 27.62
CA SER A 134 -30.84 7.56 27.83
C SER A 134 -32.25 7.80 27.27
N SER A 135 -32.65 9.08 27.10
CA SER A 135 -33.89 9.50 26.44
C SER A 135 -33.81 9.59 24.91
N GLY A 136 -32.66 9.25 24.29
CA GLY A 136 -32.47 9.26 22.83
C GLY A 136 -32.06 10.61 22.25
N GLN A 137 -31.84 11.66 23.05
CA GLN A 137 -31.38 12.92 22.58
C GLN A 137 -29.90 12.84 22.19
N THR A 138 -29.56 13.25 20.95
CA THR A 138 -28.16 13.29 20.47
C THR A 138 -27.39 14.42 21.14
N LEU A 139 -26.29 14.08 21.80
CA LEU A 139 -25.35 15.03 22.42
C LEU A 139 -24.24 15.42 21.45
N SER A 140 -23.73 14.47 20.68
CA SER A 140 -22.71 14.73 19.68
C SER A 140 -22.76 13.68 18.56
N ASN A 141 -22.26 14.07 17.38
CA ASN A 141 -22.03 13.18 16.24
C ASN A 141 -20.57 13.27 15.81
N ALA A 142 -20.04 12.17 15.27
CA ALA A 142 -18.76 12.19 14.60
C ALA A 142 -18.79 13.18 13.44
N LYS A 143 -17.68 13.87 13.25
CA LYS A 143 -17.48 14.74 12.09
C LYS A 143 -16.51 14.07 11.14
N GLN A 144 -16.85 14.07 9.85
CA GLN A 144 -15.92 13.64 8.83
C GLN A 144 -14.80 14.68 8.72
N GLU A 145 -13.56 14.25 8.93
CA GLU A 145 -12.38 15.12 8.91
C GLU A 145 -11.37 14.53 7.92
N GLN A 146 -10.99 15.33 6.92
CA GLN A 146 -9.90 14.97 6.01
C GLN A 146 -8.57 15.29 6.68
N LEU A 147 -7.67 14.29 6.75
CA LEU A 147 -6.33 14.46 7.27
C LEU A 147 -5.38 15.00 6.19
N TYR A 148 -5.35 14.33 5.04
CA TYR A 148 -4.42 14.62 3.95
C TYR A 148 -5.07 14.41 2.57
N GLN A 149 -4.53 15.11 1.55
CA GLN A 149 -4.59 14.65 0.16
C GLN A 149 -3.28 13.90 -0.11
N ALA A 150 -3.30 12.57 0.07
CA ALA A 150 -2.09 11.75 0.00
C ALA A 150 -1.53 11.64 -1.42
N ILE A 151 -2.41 11.47 -2.41
CA ILE A 151 -2.10 11.39 -3.84
C ILE A 151 -3.16 12.13 -4.66
N SER A 152 -2.86 12.45 -5.92
CA SER A 152 -3.85 13.07 -6.81
C SER A 152 -5.03 12.14 -7.09
N PRO A 153 -6.22 12.69 -7.43
CA PRO A 153 -7.38 11.88 -7.83
C PRO A 153 -7.08 10.95 -9.02
N ASP A 154 -6.32 11.41 -10.01
CA ASP A 154 -5.95 10.62 -11.18
C ASP A 154 -5.04 9.44 -10.80
N CYS A 155 -4.08 9.67 -9.90
CA CYS A 155 -3.22 8.60 -9.37
C CYS A 155 -4.05 7.57 -8.60
N ALA A 156 -4.98 8.03 -7.73
CA ALA A 156 -5.88 7.15 -6.99
C ALA A 156 -6.78 6.32 -7.93
N ALA A 157 -7.33 6.93 -8.98
CA ALA A 157 -8.15 6.25 -9.98
C ALA A 157 -7.34 5.17 -10.72
N TYR A 158 -6.10 5.48 -11.12
CA TYR A 158 -5.23 4.52 -11.78
C TYR A 158 -4.86 3.34 -10.87
N VAL A 159 -4.43 3.60 -9.61
CA VAL A 159 -4.13 2.53 -8.66
C VAL A 159 -5.36 1.66 -8.39
N LYS A 160 -6.54 2.26 -8.25
CA LYS A 160 -7.80 1.52 -8.11
C LYS A 160 -8.07 0.61 -9.32
N GLU A 161 -7.80 1.07 -10.55
CA GLU A 161 -7.90 0.22 -11.76
C GLU A 161 -6.95 -0.98 -11.69
N LEU A 162 -5.70 -0.77 -11.25
CA LEU A 162 -4.73 -1.86 -11.03
C LEU A 162 -5.22 -2.87 -9.99
N MET A 163 -5.80 -2.38 -8.87
CA MET A 163 -6.37 -3.22 -7.83
C MET A 163 -7.57 -4.05 -8.32
N VAL A 164 -8.45 -3.46 -9.14
CA VAL A 164 -9.56 -4.19 -9.81
C VAL A 164 -9.00 -5.28 -10.72
N SER A 165 -7.97 -4.96 -11.51
CA SER A 165 -7.32 -5.93 -12.40
C SER A 165 -6.69 -7.10 -11.63
N THR A 166 -6.08 -6.81 -10.47
CA THR A 166 -5.50 -7.84 -9.58
C THR A 166 -6.55 -8.84 -9.10
N VAL A 167 -7.76 -8.38 -8.76
CA VAL A 167 -8.86 -9.28 -8.35
C VAL A 167 -9.45 -10.02 -9.56
N LYS A 168 -9.54 -9.38 -10.73
CA LYS A 168 -10.10 -10.02 -11.94
C LYS A 168 -9.21 -11.12 -12.52
N GLN A 169 -7.90 -10.91 -12.56
CA GLN A 169 -6.98 -11.78 -13.30
C GLN A 169 -5.58 -11.92 -12.71
N GLY A 170 -5.36 -11.37 -11.52
CA GLY A 170 -4.06 -11.42 -10.82
C GLY A 170 -4.07 -12.33 -9.59
N THR A 171 -3.25 -11.98 -8.60
CA THR A 171 -3.09 -12.74 -7.35
C THR A 171 -4.32 -12.68 -6.43
N GLY A 172 -5.25 -11.75 -6.66
CA GLY A 172 -6.44 -11.52 -5.83
C GLY A 172 -7.70 -12.23 -6.27
N THR A 173 -7.67 -13.17 -7.22
CA THR A 173 -8.87 -13.78 -7.83
C THR A 173 -9.82 -14.46 -6.85
N LYS A 174 -9.32 -14.93 -5.70
CA LYS A 174 -10.15 -15.52 -4.64
C LYS A 174 -11.09 -14.52 -3.95
N ALA A 175 -10.87 -13.21 -4.12
CA ALA A 175 -11.73 -12.16 -3.58
C ALA A 175 -12.87 -11.75 -4.54
N THR A 176 -13.03 -12.42 -5.68
CA THR A 176 -14.10 -12.12 -6.64
C THR A 176 -15.47 -12.38 -6.04
N ILE A 177 -16.39 -11.42 -6.19
CA ILE A 177 -17.79 -11.53 -5.78
C ILE A 177 -18.66 -11.33 -7.02
N SER A 178 -19.60 -12.25 -7.25
CA SER A 178 -20.52 -12.15 -8.40
C SER A 178 -21.37 -10.88 -8.33
N GLY A 179 -21.42 -10.14 -9.44
CA GLY A 179 -22.19 -8.89 -9.54
C GLY A 179 -21.54 -7.67 -8.84
N VAL A 180 -20.36 -7.82 -8.23
CA VAL A 180 -19.67 -6.73 -7.53
C VAL A 180 -18.27 -6.51 -8.12
N THR A 181 -17.91 -5.25 -8.36
CA THR A 181 -16.54 -4.92 -8.71
C THR A 181 -15.69 -4.81 -7.44
N VAL A 182 -14.81 -5.78 -7.23
CA VAL A 182 -13.87 -5.79 -6.10
C VAL A 182 -12.52 -5.26 -6.56
N ALA A 183 -11.91 -4.40 -5.77
CA ALA A 183 -10.55 -3.91 -5.92
C ALA A 183 -9.72 -4.39 -4.73
N GLY A 184 -8.53 -4.91 -4.96
CA GLY A 184 -7.69 -5.37 -3.85
C GLY A 184 -6.27 -5.70 -4.28
N LYS A 185 -5.39 -5.82 -3.28
CA LYS A 185 -4.00 -6.24 -3.46
C LYS A 185 -3.62 -7.23 -2.36
N THR A 186 -3.09 -8.35 -2.76
CA THR A 186 -2.48 -9.33 -1.87
C THR A 186 -1.10 -8.88 -1.41
N GLY A 187 -0.70 -9.25 -0.21
CA GLY A 187 0.65 -9.06 0.31
C GLY A 187 1.10 -10.28 1.14
N THR A 188 2.39 -10.54 1.10
CA THR A 188 3.05 -11.49 1.99
C THR A 188 4.26 -10.80 2.56
N ALA A 189 4.29 -10.60 3.88
CA ALA A 189 5.40 -9.98 4.57
C ALA A 189 6.16 -11.04 5.35
N GLU A 190 7.40 -11.28 4.93
CA GLU A 190 8.34 -12.12 5.66
C GLU A 190 8.68 -11.47 7.01
N ASN A 191 8.92 -12.30 8.00
CA ASN A 191 9.31 -11.87 9.34
C ASN A 191 10.31 -12.88 9.92
N GLU A 192 10.87 -12.58 11.10
CA GLU A 192 11.85 -13.44 11.78
C GLU A 192 11.21 -14.73 12.38
N THR A 193 9.89 -14.88 12.27
CA THR A 193 9.18 -16.08 12.74
C THR A 193 9.00 -17.06 11.59
N SER A 194 8.60 -18.29 11.90
CA SER A 194 8.39 -19.34 10.90
C SER A 194 7.13 -19.18 10.04
N LYS A 195 6.37 -18.09 10.20
CA LYS A 195 5.10 -17.84 9.50
C LYS A 195 5.01 -16.41 9.01
N ASP A 196 4.90 -16.23 7.71
CA ASP A 196 4.72 -14.94 7.08
C ASP A 196 3.38 -14.30 7.43
N HIS A 197 3.34 -12.97 7.42
CA HIS A 197 2.09 -12.24 7.55
C HIS A 197 1.39 -12.17 6.18
N ALA A 198 0.20 -12.77 6.09
CA ALA A 198 -0.65 -12.68 4.91
C ALA A 198 -1.53 -11.42 5.00
N TRP A 199 -1.50 -10.61 3.95
CA TRP A 199 -2.25 -9.35 3.83
C TRP A 199 -3.19 -9.37 2.62
N PHE A 200 -4.33 -8.71 2.78
CA PHE A 200 -5.20 -8.31 1.68
C PHE A 200 -5.83 -6.95 2.00
N VAL A 201 -5.77 -6.02 1.06
CA VAL A 201 -6.35 -4.69 1.16
C VAL A 201 -7.20 -4.42 -0.09
#